data_f175b000a29b81d54061f9de1febdb5e
#
_entry.id   f175b000a29b81d54061f9de1febdb5e
#
_cell.length_a   1.000
_cell.length_b   1.000
_cell.length_c   1.000
_cell.angle_alpha   90.00
_cell.angle_beta   90.00
_cell.angle_gamma   90.00
#
_symmetry.space_group_name_H-M   'P 1'
#
loop_
_entity.id
_entity.type
_entity.pdbx_description
1 polymer ?
#
loop_
_entity_poly.entity_id
_entity_poly.type
_entity_poly.pdbx_seq_one_letter_code
_entity_poly.pdbx_strand_id
1 'polypeptide(L)'
;VVHRTFHNLHAKYNGFFNANEIIKSTYNTFDIKRTEDYTELLPIYPLPDKDESKNWYSPMDTAAAKCELVIFKHRMPHSKKGRSRNKEWCSWIDDNWMSIAQTKFYKQDYGKAIKIFQYVESHYELENSYYQSLYWQAKTYIEMQAFEDAEEILLRLITKHQEQQKEIED
;
A
#
# COMPACT_ATOMS: atom_id res chain seq x y z
N VAL A 1 28.30 -3.00 -2.76
CA VAL A 1 27.65 -2.88 -1.43
C VAL A 1 27.22 -1.44 -1.18
N VAL A 2 28.13 -0.45 -1.21
CA VAL A 2 27.84 0.97 -0.92
C VAL A 2 26.71 1.54 -1.79
N HIS A 3 26.71 1.24 -3.08
CA HIS A 3 25.69 1.71 -4.03
C HIS A 3 24.27 1.22 -3.65
N ARG A 4 24.11 -0.07 -3.32
CA ARG A 4 22.83 -0.62 -2.91
C ARG A 4 22.33 -0.01 -1.60
N THR A 5 23.21 0.16 -0.61
CA THR A 5 22.86 0.77 0.67
C THR A 5 22.37 2.20 0.49
N PHE A 6 23.01 2.98 -0.38
CA PHE A 6 22.60 4.34 -0.72
C PHE A 6 21.17 4.38 -1.28
N HIS A 7 20.86 3.54 -2.27
CA HIS A 7 19.52 3.49 -2.86
C HIS A 7 18.46 3.04 -1.85
N ASN A 8 18.76 2.03 -1.03
CA ASN A 8 17.85 1.56 0.02
C ASN A 8 17.56 2.66 1.07
N LEU A 9 18.60 3.41 1.49
CA LEU A 9 18.44 4.48 2.46
C LEU A 9 17.50 5.58 1.92
N HIS A 10 17.72 6.00 0.67
CA HIS A 10 16.87 7.02 0.04
C HIS A 10 15.44 6.53 -0.20
N ALA A 11 15.27 5.29 -0.62
CA ALA A 11 13.95 4.70 -0.84
C ALA A 11 13.16 4.61 0.47
N LYS A 12 13.83 4.24 1.57
CA LYS A 12 13.23 4.18 2.89
C LYS A 12 12.82 5.54 3.43
N TYR A 13 13.76 6.47 3.51
CA TYR A 13 13.54 7.71 4.24
C TYR A 13 12.96 8.84 3.39
N ASN A 14 13.40 9.00 2.14
CA ASN A 14 12.92 10.09 1.29
C ASN A 14 11.61 9.76 0.57
N GLY A 15 11.31 8.49 0.33
CA GLY A 15 10.05 8.03 -0.23
C GLY A 15 9.10 7.54 0.85
N PHE A 16 9.25 6.28 1.20
CA PHE A 16 8.33 5.54 2.07
C PHE A 16 8.03 6.26 3.40
N PHE A 17 9.05 6.58 4.20
CA PHE A 17 8.85 7.22 5.50
C PHE A 17 8.12 8.56 5.38
N ASN A 18 8.61 9.46 4.51
CA ASN A 18 8.01 10.78 4.34
C ASN A 18 6.56 10.71 3.79
N ALA A 19 6.29 9.78 2.88
CA ALA A 19 4.93 9.58 2.37
C ALA A 19 3.99 9.07 3.47
N ASN A 20 4.43 8.10 4.26
CA ASN A 20 3.63 7.58 5.39
C ASN A 20 3.36 8.63 6.45
N GLU A 21 4.33 9.49 6.77
CA GLU A 21 4.11 10.58 7.72
C GLU A 21 3.04 11.57 7.20
N ILE A 22 3.04 11.89 5.91
CA ILE A 22 2.01 12.73 5.30
C ILE A 22 0.63 12.04 5.37
N ILE A 23 0.56 10.76 5.01
CA ILE A 23 -0.70 9.98 5.05
C ILE A 23 -1.23 9.92 6.48
N LYS A 24 -0.39 9.54 7.45
CA LYS A 24 -0.76 9.43 8.86
C LYS A 24 -1.20 10.77 9.45
N SER A 25 -0.46 11.85 9.20
CA SER A 25 -0.81 13.18 9.74
C SER A 25 -2.12 13.68 9.16
N THR A 26 -2.39 13.42 7.88
CA THR A 26 -3.66 13.78 7.24
C THR A 26 -4.82 13.00 7.86
N TYR A 27 -4.67 11.69 8.02
CA TYR A 27 -5.67 10.82 8.64
C TYR A 27 -5.92 11.22 10.11
N ASN A 28 -4.87 11.38 10.89
CA ASN A 28 -4.97 11.75 12.30
C ASN A 28 -5.67 13.11 12.49
N THR A 29 -5.42 14.08 11.61
CA THR A 29 -6.07 15.39 11.65
C THR A 29 -7.58 15.27 11.42
N PHE A 30 -8.00 14.36 10.56
CA PHE A 30 -9.41 14.04 10.34
C PHE A 30 -10.00 13.31 11.55
N ASP A 31 -9.34 12.26 12.02
CA ASP A 31 -9.85 11.39 13.09
C ASP A 31 -10.07 12.18 14.41
N ILE A 32 -9.16 13.09 14.75
CA ILE A 32 -9.31 13.97 15.93
C ILE A 32 -10.52 14.92 15.82
N LYS A 33 -10.87 15.34 14.60
CA LYS A 33 -11.99 16.29 14.38
C LYS A 33 -13.32 15.59 14.20
N ARG A 34 -13.32 14.31 13.91
CA ARG A 34 -14.51 13.52 13.65
C ARG A 34 -15.35 13.41 14.93
N THR A 35 -16.64 13.64 14.78
CA THR A 35 -17.64 13.36 15.83
C THR A 35 -18.31 12.04 15.50
N GLU A 36 -18.36 11.13 16.47
CA GLU A 36 -19.02 9.84 16.31
C GLU A 36 -20.50 9.94 16.72
N ASP A 37 -21.37 9.38 15.89
CA ASP A 37 -22.78 9.18 16.25
C ASP A 37 -22.95 7.74 16.71
N TYR A 38 -23.01 7.55 18.02
CA TYR A 38 -23.17 6.22 18.64
C TYR A 38 -24.59 5.65 18.50
N THR A 39 -25.51 6.34 17.83
CA THR A 39 -26.85 5.83 17.51
C THR A 39 -26.83 5.01 16.21
N GLU A 40 -25.78 5.11 15.42
CA GLU A 40 -25.57 4.39 14.17
C GLU A 40 -24.46 3.36 14.28
N LEU A 41 -24.38 2.46 13.29
CA LEU A 41 -23.28 1.49 13.18
C LEU A 41 -22.00 2.22 12.78
N LEU A 42 -21.02 2.23 13.68
CA LEU A 42 -19.75 2.89 13.41
C LEU A 42 -18.91 2.13 12.38
N PRO A 43 -18.30 2.84 11.42
CA PRO A 43 -17.39 2.21 10.46
C PRO A 43 -16.09 1.75 11.15
N ILE A 44 -15.60 0.58 10.80
CA ILE A 44 -14.32 0.05 11.31
C ILE A 44 -13.15 0.96 10.90
N TYR A 45 -13.21 1.49 9.69
CA TYR A 45 -12.23 2.43 9.15
C TYR A 45 -12.95 3.69 8.67
N PRO A 46 -13.08 4.70 9.52
CA PRO A 46 -13.75 5.93 9.12
C PRO A 46 -12.98 6.65 8.02
N LEU A 47 -13.68 7.00 6.97
CA LEU A 47 -13.18 7.82 5.88
C LEU A 47 -14.02 9.10 5.78
N PRO A 48 -13.44 10.21 5.29
CA PRO A 48 -14.20 11.42 5.02
C PRO A 48 -15.25 11.17 3.94
N ASP A 49 -16.29 11.97 3.96
CA ASP A 49 -17.26 11.97 2.86
C ASP A 49 -16.60 12.43 1.54
N LYS A 50 -17.37 12.37 0.45
CA LYS A 50 -16.85 12.65 -0.89
C LYS A 50 -16.41 14.11 -1.10
N ASP A 51 -16.97 15.04 -0.37
CA ASP A 51 -16.61 16.47 -0.46
C ASP A 51 -15.43 16.78 0.45
N GLU A 52 -15.44 16.28 1.66
CA GLU A 52 -14.34 16.43 2.62
C GLU A 52 -13.05 15.73 2.12
N SER A 53 -13.17 14.61 1.42
CA SER A 53 -12.03 13.88 0.84
C SER A 53 -11.21 14.72 -0.14
N LYS A 54 -11.81 15.76 -0.75
CA LYS A 54 -11.09 16.69 -1.64
C LYS A 54 -9.97 17.44 -0.92
N ASN A 55 -10.11 17.66 0.40
CA ASN A 55 -9.08 18.28 1.22
C ASN A 55 -7.83 17.38 1.34
N TRP A 56 -7.97 16.08 1.12
CA TRP A 56 -6.88 15.12 1.16
C TRP A 56 -6.08 15.04 -0.15
N TYR A 57 -6.60 15.58 -1.25
CA TYR A 57 -5.97 15.45 -2.56
C TYR A 57 -4.55 16.01 -2.59
N SER A 58 -4.35 17.22 -2.09
CA SER A 58 -3.04 17.87 -2.10
C SER A 58 -1.99 17.11 -1.26
N PRO A 59 -2.23 16.75 0.02
CA PRO A 59 -1.27 15.96 0.77
C PRO A 59 -1.05 14.56 0.18
N MET A 60 -2.09 13.88 -0.32
CA MET A 60 -1.95 12.56 -0.94
C MET A 60 -1.15 12.63 -2.24
N ASP A 61 -1.35 13.65 -3.07
CA ASP A 61 -0.54 13.87 -4.27
C ASP A 61 0.92 14.18 -3.93
N THR A 62 1.15 14.92 -2.86
CA THR A 62 2.52 15.17 -2.37
C THR A 62 3.20 13.88 -1.91
N ALA A 63 2.50 13.04 -1.17
CA ALA A 63 3.01 11.74 -0.73
C ALA A 63 3.32 10.82 -1.93
N ALA A 64 2.37 10.71 -2.88
CA ALA A 64 2.56 9.93 -4.10
C ALA A 64 3.76 10.40 -4.91
N ALA A 65 3.89 11.71 -5.13
CA ALA A 65 5.01 12.29 -5.91
C ALA A 65 6.39 11.98 -5.29
N LYS A 66 6.48 11.96 -3.93
CA LYS A 66 7.73 11.56 -3.25
C LYS A 66 8.09 10.10 -3.55
N CYS A 67 7.11 9.19 -3.48
CA CYS A 67 7.32 7.78 -3.78
C CYS A 67 7.65 7.56 -5.27
N GLU A 68 6.92 8.20 -6.18
CA GLU A 68 7.18 8.13 -7.63
C GLU A 68 8.59 8.59 -7.99
N LEU A 69 9.03 9.72 -7.41
CA LEU A 69 10.39 10.24 -7.62
C LEU A 69 11.45 9.25 -7.13
N VAL A 70 11.20 8.61 -5.97
CA VAL A 70 12.12 7.63 -5.40
C VAL A 70 12.16 6.37 -6.26
N ILE A 71 11.03 5.84 -6.68
CA ILE A 71 10.96 4.69 -7.59
C ILE A 71 11.73 5.00 -8.87
N PHE A 72 11.51 6.17 -9.46
CA PHE A 72 12.21 6.57 -10.69
C PHE A 72 13.73 6.62 -10.52
N LYS A 73 14.23 7.16 -9.41
CA LYS A 73 15.66 7.38 -9.18
C LYS A 73 16.41 6.20 -8.57
N HIS A 74 15.71 5.38 -7.78
CA HIS A 74 16.38 4.42 -6.90
C HIS A 74 15.97 2.96 -7.13
N ARG A 75 15.02 2.67 -8.03
CA ARG A 75 14.72 1.28 -8.42
C ARG A 75 15.97 0.64 -9.05
N MET A 76 16.20 -0.60 -8.69
CA MET A 76 17.33 -1.40 -9.17
C MET A 76 16.81 -2.76 -9.64
N PRO A 77 16.11 -2.82 -10.79
CA PRO A 77 15.51 -4.04 -11.27
C PRO A 77 16.59 -5.11 -11.53
N HIS A 78 16.31 -6.33 -11.11
CA HIS A 78 17.20 -7.45 -11.29
C HIS A 78 17.35 -7.80 -12.78
N SER A 79 18.59 -7.99 -13.22
CA SER A 79 18.87 -8.47 -14.58
C SER A 79 18.35 -9.91 -14.76
N LYS A 80 17.70 -10.22 -15.91
CA LYS A 80 17.18 -11.54 -16.27
C LYS A 80 18.20 -12.69 -16.22
N LYS A 81 19.49 -12.39 -16.10
CA LYS A 81 20.58 -13.37 -16.06
C LYS A 81 20.90 -13.90 -14.65
N GLY A 82 20.29 -13.35 -13.60
CA GLY A 82 20.51 -13.80 -12.22
C GLY A 82 19.55 -14.92 -11.79
N ARG A 83 20.03 -15.83 -10.91
CA ARG A 83 19.21 -16.90 -10.30
C ARG A 83 18.34 -16.42 -9.13
N SER A 84 18.33 -15.13 -8.82
CA SER A 84 17.52 -14.59 -7.73
C SER A 84 16.05 -14.51 -8.11
N ARG A 85 15.17 -14.94 -7.21
CA ARG A 85 13.72 -14.80 -7.36
C ARG A 85 13.26 -13.34 -7.19
N ASN A 86 14.02 -12.52 -6.48
CA ASN A 86 13.69 -11.12 -6.27
C ASN A 86 13.87 -10.31 -7.56
N LYS A 87 12.83 -9.62 -7.96
CA LYS A 87 12.82 -8.78 -9.17
C LYS A 87 13.44 -7.39 -8.94
N GLU A 88 13.70 -7.01 -7.70
CA GLU A 88 14.19 -5.69 -7.29
C GLU A 88 15.28 -5.82 -6.21
N TRP A 89 16.37 -5.05 -6.36
CA TRP A 89 17.48 -5.02 -5.40
C TRP A 89 17.31 -3.96 -4.31
N CYS A 90 16.50 -2.95 -4.56
CA CYS A 90 16.14 -1.95 -3.57
C CYS A 90 14.91 -2.42 -2.80
N SER A 91 15.11 -2.82 -1.56
CA SER A 91 14.10 -3.48 -0.72
C SER A 91 12.93 -2.59 -0.29
N TRP A 92 12.89 -1.32 -0.69
CA TRP A 92 11.84 -0.37 -0.30
C TRP A 92 11.03 0.13 -1.51
N ILE A 93 11.20 -0.45 -2.68
CA ILE A 93 10.48 -0.02 -3.88
C ILE A 93 9.02 -0.50 -3.85
N ASP A 94 8.80 -1.71 -3.39
CA ASP A 94 7.47 -2.28 -3.17
C ASP A 94 6.68 -1.50 -2.12
N ASP A 95 7.30 -1.12 -0.99
CA ASP A 95 6.69 -0.26 0.03
C ASP A 95 6.32 1.13 -0.52
N ASN A 96 7.14 1.69 -1.42
CA ASN A 96 6.80 2.94 -2.09
C ASN A 96 5.62 2.77 -3.05
N TRP A 97 5.51 1.65 -3.77
CA TRP A 97 4.32 1.33 -4.56
C TRP A 97 3.07 1.17 -3.69
N MET A 98 3.19 0.49 -2.54
CA MET A 98 2.12 0.38 -1.56
C MET A 98 1.66 1.77 -1.07
N SER A 99 2.59 2.66 -0.76
CA SER A 99 2.26 4.03 -0.33
C SER A 99 1.51 4.80 -1.43
N ILE A 100 1.91 4.67 -2.71
CA ILE A 100 1.18 5.28 -3.84
C ILE A 100 -0.24 4.72 -3.92
N ALA A 101 -0.41 3.40 -3.80
CA ALA A 101 -1.73 2.78 -3.84
C ALA A 101 -2.63 3.28 -2.70
N GLN A 102 -2.08 3.39 -1.49
CA GLN A 102 -2.78 3.95 -0.33
C GLN A 102 -3.21 5.40 -0.54
N THR A 103 -2.37 6.23 -1.18
CA THR A 103 -2.78 7.61 -1.51
C THR A 103 -3.98 7.64 -2.46
N LYS A 104 -4.05 6.72 -3.44
CA LYS A 104 -5.22 6.61 -4.34
C LYS A 104 -6.46 6.13 -3.58
N PHE A 105 -6.31 5.18 -2.66
CA PHE A 105 -7.38 4.73 -1.78
C PHE A 105 -7.95 5.89 -0.96
N TYR A 106 -7.10 6.65 -0.28
CA TYR A 106 -7.52 7.79 0.54
C TYR A 106 -8.12 8.96 -0.27
N LYS A 107 -7.77 9.08 -1.55
CA LYS A 107 -8.44 9.97 -2.50
C LYS A 107 -9.76 9.40 -3.03
N GLN A 108 -10.15 8.22 -2.61
CA GLN A 108 -11.32 7.46 -3.09
C GLN A 108 -11.26 7.14 -4.61
N ASP A 109 -10.04 7.14 -5.19
CA ASP A 109 -9.79 6.66 -6.55
C ASP A 109 -9.52 5.15 -6.53
N TYR A 110 -10.55 4.40 -6.10
CA TYR A 110 -10.45 2.97 -5.80
C TYR A 110 -10.00 2.15 -6.99
N GLY A 111 -10.46 2.49 -8.20
CA GLY A 111 -10.05 1.78 -9.40
C GLY A 111 -8.55 1.90 -9.71
N LYS A 112 -7.91 3.04 -9.41
CA LYS A 112 -6.45 3.15 -9.53
C LYS A 112 -5.74 2.48 -8.37
N ALA A 113 -6.27 2.57 -7.15
CA ALA A 113 -5.71 1.90 -6.00
C ALA A 113 -5.59 0.39 -6.23
N ILE A 114 -6.68 -0.27 -6.64
CA ILE A 114 -6.70 -1.71 -6.95
C ILE A 114 -5.65 -2.09 -7.98
N LYS A 115 -5.56 -1.35 -9.09
CA LYS A 115 -4.55 -1.65 -10.14
C LYS A 115 -3.12 -1.62 -9.62
N ILE A 116 -2.80 -0.70 -8.71
CA ILE A 116 -1.46 -0.61 -8.14
C ILE A 116 -1.24 -1.71 -7.10
N PHE A 117 -2.23 -2.04 -6.27
CA PHE A 117 -2.14 -3.18 -5.35
C PHE A 117 -1.94 -4.50 -6.12
N GLN A 118 -2.69 -4.74 -7.21
CA GLN A 118 -2.52 -5.90 -8.08
C GLN A 118 -1.14 -5.93 -8.75
N TYR A 119 -0.59 -4.77 -9.10
CA TYR A 119 0.78 -4.68 -9.59
C TYR A 119 1.78 -5.16 -8.52
N VAL A 120 1.65 -4.69 -7.27
CA VAL A 120 2.51 -5.13 -6.16
C VAL A 120 2.36 -6.63 -5.94
N GLU A 121 1.14 -7.14 -5.85
CA GLU A 121 0.85 -8.57 -5.71
C GLU A 121 1.57 -9.41 -6.77
N SER A 122 1.50 -9.02 -8.03
CA SER A 122 2.07 -9.81 -9.14
C SER A 122 3.59 -9.70 -9.27
N HIS A 123 4.22 -8.63 -8.73
CA HIS A 123 5.64 -8.36 -8.91
C HIS A 123 6.49 -8.66 -7.68
N TYR A 124 5.89 -8.67 -6.49
CA TYR A 124 6.60 -8.78 -5.21
C TYR A 124 6.08 -9.95 -4.35
N GLU A 125 5.79 -11.08 -4.99
CA GLU A 125 5.22 -12.29 -4.36
C GLU A 125 6.02 -12.82 -3.16
N LEU A 126 7.32 -12.56 -3.12
CA LEU A 126 8.23 -13.03 -2.06
C LEU A 126 8.44 -12.00 -0.94
N GLU A 127 7.84 -10.82 -1.06
CA GLU A 127 8.00 -9.72 -0.11
C GLU A 127 6.73 -9.59 0.77
N ASN A 128 6.89 -8.99 1.94
CA ASN A 128 5.77 -8.77 2.84
C ASN A 128 4.67 -7.89 2.24
N SER A 129 5.03 -7.02 1.30
CA SER A 129 4.11 -6.19 0.52
C SER A 129 3.07 -6.98 -0.28
N TYR A 130 3.36 -8.26 -0.62
CA TYR A 130 2.38 -9.17 -1.22
C TYR A 130 1.14 -9.32 -0.35
N TYR A 131 1.32 -9.70 0.92
CA TYR A 131 0.20 -9.89 1.87
C TYR A 131 -0.51 -8.58 2.19
N GLN A 132 0.26 -7.50 2.32
CA GLN A 132 -0.31 -6.17 2.52
C GLN A 132 -1.15 -5.75 1.30
N SER A 133 -0.72 -6.05 0.08
CA SER A 133 -1.46 -5.71 -1.13
C SER A 133 -2.82 -6.42 -1.20
N LEU A 134 -2.88 -7.70 -0.84
CA LEU A 134 -4.15 -8.44 -0.74
C LEU A 134 -5.09 -7.82 0.30
N TYR A 135 -4.56 -7.52 1.50
CA TYR A 135 -5.34 -6.86 2.53
C TYR A 135 -5.93 -5.51 2.06
N TRP A 136 -5.13 -4.69 1.41
CA TRP A 136 -5.59 -3.39 0.90
C TRP A 136 -6.53 -3.50 -0.30
N GLN A 137 -6.39 -4.54 -1.13
CA GLN A 137 -7.37 -4.85 -2.18
C GLN A 137 -8.73 -5.17 -1.55
N ALA A 138 -8.77 -6.10 -0.59
CA ALA A 138 -10.00 -6.45 0.11
C ALA A 138 -10.66 -5.22 0.76
N LYS A 139 -9.87 -4.41 1.47
CA LYS A 139 -10.35 -3.16 2.05
C LYS A 139 -10.93 -2.21 1.00
N THR A 140 -10.28 -2.12 -0.16
CA THR A 140 -10.75 -1.27 -1.26
C THR A 140 -12.06 -1.78 -1.86
N TYR A 141 -12.21 -3.10 -2.02
CA TYR A 141 -13.46 -3.70 -2.48
C TYR A 141 -14.61 -3.50 -1.49
N ILE A 142 -14.34 -3.55 -0.18
CA ILE A 142 -15.33 -3.25 0.86
C ILE A 142 -15.86 -1.82 0.71
N GLU A 143 -14.96 -0.84 0.52
CA GLU A 143 -15.36 0.56 0.30
C GLU A 143 -16.15 0.77 -1.02
N MET A 144 -15.93 -0.10 -2.00
CA MET A 144 -16.71 -0.13 -3.24
C MET A 144 -18.03 -0.91 -3.12
N GLN A 145 -18.31 -1.51 -1.97
CA GLN A 145 -19.45 -2.42 -1.74
C GLN A 145 -19.43 -3.68 -2.63
N ALA A 146 -18.25 -4.05 -3.15
CA ALA A 146 -18.03 -5.27 -3.92
C ALA A 146 -17.62 -6.41 -2.95
N PHE A 147 -18.57 -6.88 -2.16
CA PHE A 147 -18.31 -7.78 -1.03
C PHE A 147 -17.85 -9.16 -1.48
N GLU A 148 -18.35 -9.66 -2.61
CA GLU A 148 -17.94 -10.95 -3.18
C GLU A 148 -16.44 -10.91 -3.59
N ASP A 149 -16.01 -9.85 -4.23
CA ASP A 149 -14.60 -9.67 -4.60
C ASP A 149 -13.72 -9.54 -3.35
N ALA A 150 -14.19 -8.83 -2.32
CA ALA A 150 -13.49 -8.69 -1.05
C ALA A 150 -13.32 -10.04 -0.35
N GLU A 151 -14.37 -10.87 -0.31
CA GLU A 151 -14.35 -12.19 0.29
C GLU A 151 -13.34 -13.10 -0.43
N GLU A 152 -13.35 -13.13 -1.77
CA GLU A 152 -12.40 -13.91 -2.56
C GLU A 152 -10.95 -13.54 -2.21
N ILE A 153 -10.62 -12.25 -2.15
CA ILE A 153 -9.28 -11.78 -1.80
C ILE A 153 -8.89 -12.17 -0.37
N LEU A 154 -9.80 -12.06 0.59
CA LEU A 154 -9.55 -12.43 1.99
C LEU A 154 -9.33 -13.95 2.14
N LEU A 155 -10.13 -14.78 1.46
CA LEU A 155 -9.93 -16.23 1.46
C LEU A 155 -8.56 -16.59 0.86
N ARG A 156 -8.16 -15.95 -0.21
CA ARG A 156 -6.83 -16.14 -0.83
C ARG A 156 -5.71 -15.73 0.12
N LEU A 157 -5.85 -14.62 0.83
CA LEU A 157 -4.89 -14.16 1.85
C LEU A 157 -4.73 -15.19 2.97
N ILE A 158 -5.84 -15.72 3.51
CA ILE A 158 -5.84 -16.72 4.57
C ILE A 158 -5.17 -18.02 4.10
N THR A 159 -5.53 -18.50 2.91
CA THR A 159 -4.96 -19.73 2.34
C THR A 159 -3.44 -19.61 2.17
N LYS A 160 -2.97 -18.49 1.61
CA LYS A 160 -1.54 -18.24 1.43
C LYS A 160 -0.78 -18.16 2.76
N HIS A 161 -1.37 -17.55 3.77
CA HIS A 161 -0.76 -17.51 5.10
C HIS A 161 -0.66 -18.91 5.73
N GLN A 162 -1.69 -19.73 5.59
CA GLN A 162 -1.69 -21.11 6.08
C GLN A 162 -0.65 -21.99 5.36
N GLU A 163 -0.49 -21.84 4.05
CA GLU A 163 0.55 -22.52 3.26
C GLU A 163 1.95 -22.17 3.79
N GLN A 164 2.20 -20.88 4.03
CA GLN A 164 3.50 -20.42 4.54
C GLN A 164 3.79 -20.94 5.97
N GLN A 165 2.78 -21.03 6.83
CA GLN A 165 2.97 -21.59 8.18
C GLN A 165 3.38 -23.07 8.13
N LYS A 166 2.76 -23.86 7.25
CA LYS A 166 3.13 -25.28 7.07
C LYS A 166 4.56 -25.46 6.57
N GLU A 167 5.02 -24.61 5.63
CA GLU A 167 6.41 -24.66 5.12
C GLU A 167 7.47 -24.31 6.19
N ILE A 168 7.08 -23.66 7.29
CA ILE A 168 7.99 -23.30 8.39
C ILE A 168 8.05 -24.43 9.44
N GLU A 169 6.98 -25.23 9.56
CA GLU A 169 6.86 -26.32 10.55
C GLU A 169 7.49 -27.63 10.05
N ASP A 170 7.66 -27.79 8.72
CA ASP A 170 8.34 -28.93 8.08
C ASP A 170 9.87 -28.68 7.94
#